data_4b1dad673a5056b214e8f0c36b5e2651
#
_entry.id   4b1dad673a5056b214e8f0c36b5e2651
#
_cell.length_a   1.000
_cell.length_b   1.000
_cell.length_c   1.000
_cell.angle_alpha   90.00
_cell.angle_beta   90.00
_cell.angle_gamma   90.00
#
_symmetry.space_group_name_H-M   'P 1'
#
loop_
_entity.id
_entity.type
_entity.pdbx_description
1 polymer ?
#
loop_
_entity_poly.entity_id
_entity_poly.type
_entity_poly.pdbx_seq_one_letter_code
_entity_poly.pdbx_strand_id
1 'polypeptide(L)'
;VHSVWTVEGWGYDAVTPLAFLAGHTNRIKLGTSIMQICARTPANIAMTALSLANLSENRFLLGLGNSGPQIVEGLHGVSFEKPLTRMRETVEIIRMAFAGEKIDFSGTQHQLPLSGGQGRSIRLSEGPNLAIPIYLATLGTKSLRFTGEAADGWIGTSFTPEYGDNLLDDVR
;
A
#
# COMPACT_ATOMS: atom_id res chain seq x y z
N VAL A 1 5.67 21.54 -9.38
CA VAL A 1 4.97 20.40 -8.73
C VAL A 1 5.95 19.22 -8.70
N HIS A 2 6.14 18.60 -7.52
CA HIS A 2 7.09 17.50 -7.32
C HIS A 2 6.42 16.13 -7.51
N SER A 3 5.18 15.99 -7.05
CA SER A 3 4.41 14.74 -7.13
C SER A 3 2.94 15.01 -7.36
N VAL A 4 2.23 14.04 -7.90
CA VAL A 4 0.77 13.98 -8.01
C VAL A 4 0.29 12.72 -7.31
N TRP A 5 -0.82 12.85 -6.58
CA TRP A 5 -1.39 11.79 -5.79
C TRP A 5 -2.86 11.58 -6.16
N THR A 6 -3.24 10.34 -6.39
CA THR A 6 -4.61 9.96 -6.70
C THR A 6 -5.26 9.28 -5.52
N VAL A 7 -6.52 9.59 -5.29
CA VAL A 7 -7.30 9.00 -4.19
C VAL A 7 -8.14 7.82 -4.68
N GLU A 8 -8.40 6.88 -3.77
CA GLU A 8 -9.33 5.78 -3.97
C GLU A 8 -10.31 5.76 -2.80
N GLY A 9 -11.48 6.31 -3.03
CA GLY A 9 -12.57 6.33 -2.05
C GLY A 9 -13.73 5.47 -2.56
N TRP A 10 -14.79 6.13 -2.96
CA TRP A 10 -15.98 5.52 -3.56
C TRP A 10 -16.29 6.12 -4.95
N GLY A 11 -15.27 6.62 -5.63
CA GLY A 11 -15.33 7.17 -6.98
C GLY A 11 -14.44 6.37 -7.94
N TYR A 12 -13.48 7.04 -8.54
CA TYR A 12 -12.50 6.39 -9.42
C TYR A 12 -11.43 5.63 -8.60
N ASP A 13 -10.83 4.59 -9.22
CA ASP A 13 -9.69 3.91 -8.66
C ASP A 13 -8.42 4.79 -8.71
N ALA A 14 -7.45 4.48 -7.87
CA ALA A 14 -6.21 5.26 -7.81
C ALA A 14 -5.19 4.89 -8.89
N VAL A 15 -5.32 3.73 -9.52
CA VAL A 15 -4.31 3.14 -10.41
C VAL A 15 -4.42 3.66 -11.84
N THR A 16 -5.65 3.65 -12.37
CA THR A 16 -5.92 3.99 -13.78
C THR A 16 -5.45 5.41 -14.15
N PRO A 17 -5.74 6.46 -13.36
CA PRO A 17 -5.23 7.80 -13.66
C PRO A 17 -3.70 7.89 -13.61
N LEU A 18 -3.06 7.17 -12.68
CA LEU A 18 -1.60 7.17 -12.57
C LEU A 18 -0.93 6.44 -13.74
N ALA A 19 -1.51 5.35 -14.22
CA ALA A 19 -1.03 4.66 -15.41
C ALA A 19 -1.08 5.57 -16.65
N PHE A 20 -2.18 6.32 -16.80
CA PHE A 20 -2.30 7.33 -17.87
C PHE A 20 -1.21 8.41 -17.73
N LEU A 21 -1.01 8.97 -16.55
CA LEU A 21 -0.01 10.01 -16.31
C LEU A 21 1.43 9.48 -16.45
N ALA A 22 1.68 8.20 -16.17
CA ALA A 22 2.99 7.61 -16.36
C ALA A 22 3.49 7.70 -17.80
N GLY A 23 2.58 7.46 -18.76
CA GLY A 23 2.90 7.57 -20.19
C GLY A 23 2.94 9.00 -20.75
N HIS A 24 2.45 10.00 -19.98
CA HIS A 24 2.37 11.39 -20.43
C HIS A 24 3.29 12.35 -19.66
N THR A 25 4.09 11.84 -18.75
CA THR A 25 5.00 12.62 -17.90
C THR A 25 6.33 11.91 -17.74
N ASN A 26 7.43 12.66 -17.49
CA ASN A 26 8.77 12.09 -17.42
C ASN A 26 9.52 12.43 -16.13
N ARG A 27 9.00 13.32 -15.27
CA ARG A 27 9.72 13.84 -14.10
C ARG A 27 8.93 13.81 -12.81
N ILE A 28 7.61 14.02 -12.89
CA ILE A 28 6.74 14.08 -11.72
C ILE A 28 6.60 12.70 -11.08
N LYS A 29 6.69 12.63 -9.77
CA LYS A 29 6.39 11.39 -9.03
C LYS A 29 4.89 11.14 -8.98
N LEU A 30 4.51 9.88 -9.03
CA LEU A 30 3.13 9.41 -9.13
C LEU A 30 2.80 8.55 -7.91
N GLY A 31 1.87 8.98 -7.09
CA GLY A 31 1.55 8.28 -5.84
C GLY A 31 0.07 7.98 -5.66
N THR A 32 -0.22 6.90 -4.95
CA THR A 32 -1.58 6.62 -4.46
C THR A 32 -1.76 7.21 -3.06
N SER A 33 -2.85 7.94 -2.84
CA SER A 33 -3.18 8.50 -1.52
C SER A 33 -4.67 8.31 -1.19
N ILE A 34 -5.05 7.14 -0.94
CA ILE A 34 -4.31 5.89 -0.82
C ILE A 34 -4.90 4.85 -1.78
N MET A 35 -4.16 3.77 -2.05
CA MET A 35 -4.73 2.52 -2.54
C MET A 35 -5.28 1.73 -1.34
N GLN A 36 -6.53 1.30 -1.41
CA GLN A 36 -7.18 0.59 -0.32
C GLN A 36 -6.72 -0.88 -0.26
N ILE A 37 -6.21 -1.31 0.90
CA ILE A 37 -5.73 -2.69 1.07
C ILE A 37 -6.85 -3.74 1.09
N CYS A 38 -8.11 -3.33 1.36
CA CYS A 38 -9.26 -4.22 1.33
C CYS A 38 -9.78 -4.50 -0.09
N ALA A 39 -9.50 -3.62 -1.04
CA ALA A 39 -10.00 -3.73 -2.42
C ALA A 39 -9.16 -4.70 -3.28
N ARG A 40 -7.98 -5.09 -2.83
CA ARG A 40 -7.04 -5.94 -3.57
C ARG A 40 -6.32 -6.91 -2.64
N THR A 41 -5.87 -8.04 -3.18
CA THR A 41 -4.96 -8.92 -2.43
C THR A 41 -3.56 -8.29 -2.35
N PRO A 42 -2.74 -8.60 -1.33
CA PRO A 42 -1.38 -8.09 -1.22
C PRO A 42 -0.52 -8.37 -2.46
N ALA A 43 -0.64 -9.56 -3.03
CA ALA A 43 0.07 -9.93 -4.26
C ALA A 43 -0.37 -9.06 -5.46
N ASN A 44 -1.68 -8.77 -5.60
CA ASN A 44 -2.17 -7.88 -6.65
C ASN A 44 -1.70 -6.44 -6.46
N ILE A 45 -1.63 -5.94 -5.22
CA ILE A 45 -1.04 -4.63 -4.91
C ILE A 45 0.42 -4.59 -5.35
N ALA A 46 1.21 -5.61 -5.02
CA ALA A 46 2.61 -5.68 -5.42
C ALA A 46 2.78 -5.70 -6.95
N MET A 47 2.01 -6.52 -7.65
CA MET A 47 2.02 -6.57 -9.12
C MET A 47 1.67 -5.21 -9.75
N THR A 48 0.65 -4.54 -9.22
CA THR A 48 0.24 -3.19 -9.66
C THR A 48 1.35 -2.17 -9.43
N ALA A 49 1.99 -2.20 -8.27
CA ALA A 49 3.09 -1.29 -7.94
C ALA A 49 4.31 -1.51 -8.85
N LEU A 50 4.68 -2.76 -9.11
CA LEU A 50 5.76 -3.11 -10.05
C LEU A 50 5.44 -2.61 -11.47
N SER A 51 4.19 -2.80 -11.93
CA SER A 51 3.76 -2.32 -13.24
C SER A 51 3.82 -0.80 -13.34
N LEU A 52 3.32 -0.07 -12.35
CA LEU A 52 3.38 1.39 -12.32
C LEU A 52 4.82 1.91 -12.20
N ALA A 53 5.67 1.25 -11.43
CA ALA A 53 7.09 1.59 -11.34
C ALA A 53 7.79 1.42 -12.70
N ASN A 54 7.52 0.33 -13.40
CA ASN A 54 8.07 0.09 -14.74
C ASN A 54 7.57 1.15 -15.75
N LEU A 55 6.26 1.36 -15.83
CA LEU A 55 5.64 2.34 -16.75
C LEU A 55 6.13 3.77 -16.48
N SER A 56 6.48 4.09 -15.26
CA SER A 56 6.90 5.43 -14.84
C SER A 56 8.41 5.59 -14.68
N GLU A 57 9.23 4.62 -15.07
CA GLU A 57 10.69 4.65 -14.85
C GLU A 57 11.05 4.92 -13.38
N ASN A 58 10.46 4.12 -12.47
CA ASN A 58 10.64 4.19 -11.01
C ASN A 58 10.23 5.53 -10.36
N ARG A 59 9.24 6.23 -10.92
CA ARG A 59 8.66 7.44 -10.30
C ARG A 59 7.44 7.14 -9.42
N PHE A 60 7.05 5.87 -9.30
CA PHE A 60 5.87 5.47 -8.54
C PHE A 60 6.14 5.44 -7.03
N LEU A 61 5.14 5.88 -6.25
CA LEU A 61 5.10 5.88 -4.79
C LEU A 61 3.85 5.11 -4.35
N LEU A 62 4.03 4.01 -3.62
CA LEU A 62 2.92 3.17 -3.16
C LEU A 62 2.37 3.68 -1.83
N GLY A 63 1.28 4.43 -1.87
CA GLY A 63 0.55 4.85 -0.69
C GLY A 63 -0.60 3.90 -0.37
N LEU A 64 -0.62 3.33 0.84
CA LEU A 64 -1.58 2.34 1.31
C LEU A 64 -2.38 2.84 2.50
N GLY A 65 -3.62 2.38 2.63
CA GLY A 65 -4.46 2.69 3.77
C GLY A 65 -5.57 1.65 4.00
N ASN A 66 -6.05 1.61 5.23
CA ASN A 66 -7.16 0.72 5.61
C ASN A 66 -8.52 1.23 5.16
N SER A 67 -8.66 2.53 4.83
CA SER A 67 -9.96 3.20 4.72
C SER A 67 -10.76 3.13 6.04
N GLY A 68 -12.07 3.21 5.99
CA GLY A 68 -12.96 3.13 7.15
C GLY A 68 -14.00 2.01 7.02
N PRO A 69 -14.66 1.62 8.11
CA PRO A 69 -15.62 0.51 8.10
C PRO A 69 -16.75 0.72 7.09
N GLN A 70 -17.21 1.96 6.89
CA GLN A 70 -18.29 2.26 5.93
C GLN A 70 -17.92 1.86 4.50
N ILE A 71 -16.66 2.01 4.13
CA ILE A 71 -16.17 1.66 2.80
C ILE A 71 -15.79 0.17 2.76
N VAL A 72 -15.03 -0.28 3.75
CA VAL A 72 -14.53 -1.66 3.77
C VAL A 72 -15.66 -2.68 3.85
N GLU A 73 -16.61 -2.46 4.75
CA GLU A 73 -17.74 -3.37 4.95
C GLU A 73 -18.92 -3.04 4.01
N GLY A 74 -19.23 -1.75 3.85
CA GLY A 74 -20.40 -1.31 3.09
C GLY A 74 -20.22 -1.37 1.58
N LEU A 75 -19.03 -1.11 1.06
CA LEU A 75 -18.77 -1.09 -0.39
C LEU A 75 -18.05 -2.35 -0.85
N HIS A 76 -17.04 -2.82 -0.11
CA HIS A 76 -16.21 -3.96 -0.51
C HIS A 76 -16.67 -5.30 0.09
N GLY A 77 -17.56 -5.30 1.10
CA GLY A 77 -18.05 -6.53 1.75
C GLY A 77 -16.95 -7.31 2.49
N VAL A 78 -15.89 -6.63 2.93
CA VAL A 78 -14.75 -7.19 3.66
C VAL A 78 -14.83 -6.78 5.13
N SER A 79 -14.59 -7.70 6.06
CA SER A 79 -14.56 -7.38 7.50
C SER A 79 -13.49 -6.33 7.81
N PHE A 80 -13.86 -5.34 8.65
CA PHE A 80 -12.94 -4.31 9.16
C PHE A 80 -12.19 -4.76 10.43
N GLU A 81 -12.26 -6.03 10.77
CA GLU A 81 -11.58 -6.57 11.96
C GLU A 81 -10.06 -6.50 11.84
N LYS A 82 -9.40 -6.14 12.94
CA LYS A 82 -7.93 -6.08 13.08
C LYS A 82 -7.21 -5.34 11.95
N PRO A 83 -7.63 -4.10 11.61
CA PRO A 83 -7.10 -3.39 10.44
C PRO A 83 -5.58 -3.15 10.50
N LEU A 84 -5.01 -2.92 11.68
CA LEU A 84 -3.56 -2.79 11.83
C LEU A 84 -2.81 -4.11 11.55
N THR A 85 -3.36 -5.24 12.00
CA THR A 85 -2.76 -6.55 11.71
C THR A 85 -2.80 -6.83 10.20
N ARG A 86 -3.93 -6.57 9.56
CA ARG A 86 -4.05 -6.69 8.09
C ARG A 86 -3.04 -5.80 7.37
N MET A 87 -2.86 -4.57 7.81
CA MET A 87 -1.87 -3.66 7.23
C MET A 87 -0.45 -4.19 7.38
N ARG A 88 -0.07 -4.68 8.57
CA ARG A 88 1.25 -5.27 8.82
C ARG A 88 1.53 -6.45 7.90
N GLU A 89 0.61 -7.40 7.85
CA GLU A 89 0.74 -8.58 7.00
C GLU A 89 0.76 -8.22 5.51
N THR A 90 -0.06 -7.23 5.09
CA THR A 90 -0.06 -6.73 3.71
C THR A 90 1.29 -6.13 3.32
N VAL A 91 1.87 -5.27 4.16
CA VAL A 91 3.17 -4.64 3.89
C VAL A 91 4.27 -5.69 3.80
N GLU A 92 4.28 -6.66 4.71
CA GLU A 92 5.27 -7.74 4.72
C GLU A 92 5.22 -8.57 3.44
N ILE A 93 4.03 -9.00 3.02
CA ILE A 93 3.84 -9.75 1.76
C ILE A 93 4.29 -8.91 0.54
N ILE A 94 3.99 -7.62 0.52
CA ILE A 94 4.43 -6.72 -0.56
C ILE A 94 5.97 -6.60 -0.58
N ARG A 95 6.62 -6.48 0.58
CA ARG A 95 8.09 -6.43 0.70
C ARG A 95 8.74 -7.73 0.19
N MET A 96 8.17 -8.90 0.53
CA MET A 96 8.61 -10.19 -0.03
C MET A 96 8.52 -10.20 -1.56
N ALA A 97 7.40 -9.72 -2.11
CA ALA A 97 7.20 -9.62 -3.55
C ALA A 97 8.21 -8.69 -4.22
N PHE A 98 8.48 -7.51 -3.62
CA PHE A 98 9.47 -6.55 -4.12
C PHE A 98 10.90 -7.08 -4.01
N ALA A 99 11.19 -7.94 -3.03
CA ALA A 99 12.47 -8.63 -2.91
C ALA A 99 12.65 -9.78 -3.92
N GLY A 100 11.61 -10.12 -4.69
CA GLY A 100 11.62 -11.23 -5.63
C GLY A 100 11.65 -12.60 -4.92
N GLU A 101 11.15 -12.67 -3.70
CA GLU A 101 11.03 -13.90 -2.93
C GLU A 101 9.80 -14.72 -3.34
N LYS A 102 9.81 -16.01 -2.99
CA LYS A 102 8.56 -16.79 -3.02
C LYS A 102 7.65 -16.29 -1.91
N ILE A 103 6.41 -15.97 -2.27
CA ILE A 103 5.41 -15.55 -1.30
C ILE A 103 4.93 -16.78 -0.53
N ASP A 104 5.46 -16.94 0.67
CA ASP A 104 5.10 -17.98 1.63
C ASP A 104 4.87 -17.29 2.98
N PHE A 105 3.61 -17.12 3.34
CA PHE A 105 3.22 -16.27 4.46
C PHE A 105 2.11 -16.91 5.27
N SER A 106 2.29 -16.97 6.58
CA SER A 106 1.29 -17.50 7.51
C SER A 106 0.97 -16.48 8.58
N GLY A 107 -0.13 -15.75 8.37
CA GLY A 107 -0.64 -14.73 9.27
C GLY A 107 -2.04 -15.03 9.77
N THR A 108 -2.62 -14.04 10.44
CA THR A 108 -4.00 -14.11 10.94
C THR A 108 -5.02 -13.56 9.97
N GLN A 109 -4.59 -12.68 9.05
CA GLN A 109 -5.42 -12.05 8.03
C GLN A 109 -5.10 -12.61 6.63
N HIS A 110 -3.88 -13.08 6.44
CA HIS A 110 -3.42 -13.65 5.17
C HIS A 110 -2.74 -14.99 5.38
N GLN A 111 -3.12 -15.98 4.55
CA GLN A 111 -2.47 -17.27 4.48
C GLN A 111 -2.12 -17.56 3.02
N LEU A 112 -0.85 -17.59 2.68
CA LEU A 112 -0.33 -17.80 1.33
C LEU A 112 0.81 -18.83 1.33
N PRO A 113 0.68 -19.98 0.62
CA PRO A 113 -0.52 -20.42 -0.08
C PRO A 113 -1.68 -20.75 0.87
N LEU A 114 -2.89 -20.83 0.33
CA LEU A 114 -4.09 -21.14 1.12
C LEU A 114 -3.94 -22.54 1.76
N SER A 115 -4.13 -22.63 3.06
CA SER A 115 -4.05 -23.88 3.81
C SER A 115 -5.12 -24.88 3.31
N GLY A 116 -4.71 -26.11 3.05
CA GLY A 116 -5.58 -27.17 2.49
C GLY A 116 -5.93 -26.96 1.00
N GLY A 117 -5.42 -25.91 0.37
CA GLY A 117 -5.59 -25.67 -1.07
C GLY A 117 -4.60 -26.47 -1.94
N GLN A 118 -4.76 -26.34 -3.26
CA GLN A 118 -3.86 -26.96 -4.25
C GLN A 118 -2.70 -26.01 -4.67
N GLY A 119 -2.72 -24.78 -4.16
CA GLY A 119 -1.72 -23.75 -4.49
C GLY A 119 -0.36 -24.02 -3.88
N ARG A 120 0.67 -23.46 -4.50
CA ARG A 120 2.05 -23.48 -4.00
C ARG A 120 2.58 -22.05 -3.91
N SER A 121 3.59 -21.83 -3.05
CA SER A 121 4.30 -20.55 -2.99
C SER A 121 4.86 -20.14 -4.35
N ILE A 122 4.49 -18.96 -4.82
CA ILE A 122 4.86 -18.42 -6.13
C ILE A 122 5.75 -17.19 -5.92
N ARG A 123 6.76 -17.08 -6.78
CA ARG A 123 7.53 -15.84 -6.98
C ARG A 123 6.92 -15.08 -8.14
N LEU A 124 6.84 -13.75 -8.04
CA LEU A 124 6.45 -12.94 -9.19
C LEU A 124 7.49 -13.07 -10.31
N SER A 125 7.03 -13.00 -11.57
CA SER A 125 7.90 -13.11 -12.74
C SER A 125 8.79 -11.88 -12.93
N GLU A 126 8.31 -10.71 -12.48
CA GLU A 126 9.09 -9.49 -12.50
C GLU A 126 10.23 -9.58 -11.49
N GLY A 127 11.40 -9.11 -11.89
CA GLY A 127 12.59 -9.10 -11.02
C GLY A 127 12.40 -8.22 -9.79
N PRO A 128 13.29 -8.32 -8.80
CA PRO A 128 13.17 -7.52 -7.59
C PRO A 128 13.23 -6.02 -7.89
N ASN A 129 12.36 -5.26 -7.22
CA ASN A 129 12.40 -3.80 -7.24
C ASN A 129 12.18 -3.25 -5.82
N LEU A 130 13.28 -3.08 -5.09
CA LEU A 130 13.29 -2.52 -3.74
C LEU A 130 13.23 -0.99 -3.72
N ALA A 131 13.27 -0.34 -4.88
CA ALA A 131 13.26 1.12 -4.98
C ALA A 131 11.85 1.73 -4.86
N ILE A 132 10.79 0.92 -4.87
CA ILE A 132 9.41 1.40 -4.72
C ILE A 132 9.17 1.74 -3.25
N PRO A 133 9.03 3.02 -2.88
CA PRO A 133 8.78 3.39 -1.50
C PRO A 133 7.33 3.13 -1.12
N ILE A 134 7.12 2.65 0.11
CA ILE A 134 5.80 2.40 0.70
C ILE A 134 5.47 3.52 1.67
N TYR A 135 4.37 4.21 1.44
CA TYR A 135 3.79 5.22 2.32
C TYR A 135 2.54 4.66 2.98
N LEU A 136 2.36 4.91 4.29
CA LEU A 136 1.18 4.45 5.01
C LEU A 136 0.34 5.62 5.51
N ALA A 137 -0.98 5.54 5.27
CA ALA A 137 -1.95 6.46 5.84
C ALA A 137 -2.47 5.88 7.16
N THR A 138 -2.01 6.43 8.25
CA THR A 138 -2.31 5.98 9.62
C THR A 138 -2.58 7.17 10.54
N LEU A 139 -3.42 6.98 11.58
CA LEU A 139 -3.84 8.05 12.48
C LEU A 139 -3.66 7.70 13.95
N GLY A 140 -3.88 6.46 14.37
CA GLY A 140 -3.77 6.08 15.78
C GLY A 140 -2.34 5.78 16.18
N THR A 141 -1.96 6.07 17.43
CA THR A 141 -0.60 5.89 17.98
C THR A 141 0.07 4.57 17.62
N LYS A 142 -0.62 3.43 17.77
CA LYS A 142 -0.06 2.12 17.41
C LYS A 142 0.21 1.99 15.90
N SER A 143 -0.63 2.59 15.08
CA SER A 143 -0.49 2.56 13.63
C SER A 143 0.59 3.53 13.15
N LEU A 144 0.73 4.70 13.81
CA LEU A 144 1.80 5.66 13.55
C LEU A 144 3.17 5.06 13.85
N ARG A 145 3.34 4.42 15.02
CA ARG A 145 4.57 3.71 15.37
C ARG A 145 4.92 2.62 14.35
N PHE A 146 3.94 1.83 13.93
CA PHE A 146 4.15 0.87 12.87
C PHE A 146 4.59 1.54 11.55
N THR A 147 4.04 2.69 11.23
CA THR A 147 4.47 3.45 10.05
C THR A 147 5.94 3.84 10.15
N GLY A 148 6.39 4.34 11.27
CA GLY A 148 7.81 4.66 11.51
C GLY A 148 8.74 3.44 11.43
N GLU A 149 8.26 2.27 11.88
CA GLU A 149 9.03 1.02 11.85
C GLU A 149 9.16 0.40 10.44
N ALA A 150 8.11 0.49 9.60
CA ALA A 150 7.97 -0.36 8.43
C ALA A 150 7.81 0.38 7.09
N ALA A 151 7.51 1.68 7.10
CA ALA A 151 7.24 2.46 5.89
C ALA A 151 8.39 3.42 5.56
N ASP A 152 8.43 3.83 4.28
CA ASP A 152 9.37 4.84 3.78
C ASP A 152 8.80 6.26 3.95
N GLY A 153 7.52 6.37 4.31
CA GLY A 153 6.87 7.65 4.58
C GLY A 153 5.46 7.51 5.14
N TRP A 154 4.95 8.62 5.64
CA TRP A 154 3.62 8.76 6.20
C TRP A 154 2.75 9.67 5.35
N ILE A 155 1.46 9.31 5.21
CA ILE A 155 0.42 10.14 4.59
C ILE A 155 -0.52 10.58 5.70
N GLY A 156 -0.39 11.83 6.11
CA GLY A 156 -1.25 12.42 7.13
C GLY A 156 -2.55 12.99 6.54
N THR A 157 -3.66 12.75 7.22
CA THR A 157 -4.93 13.40 6.93
C THR A 157 -5.10 14.60 7.85
N SER A 158 -5.42 15.76 7.29
CA SER A 158 -5.63 17.00 8.06
C SER A 158 -4.43 17.40 8.92
N PHE A 159 -3.22 17.17 8.40
CA PHE A 159 -1.99 17.57 9.09
C PHE A 159 -1.85 19.10 9.11
N THR A 160 -1.65 19.65 10.30
CA THR A 160 -1.35 21.05 10.54
C THR A 160 0.02 21.14 11.22
N PRO A 161 1.01 21.84 10.65
CA PRO A 161 2.36 21.91 11.23
C PRO A 161 2.38 22.35 12.69
N GLU A 162 1.51 23.27 13.06
CA GLU A 162 1.42 23.84 14.42
C GLU A 162 0.97 22.83 15.48
N TYR A 163 0.31 21.73 15.06
CA TYR A 163 -0.18 20.67 15.95
C TYR A 163 0.38 19.30 15.59
N GLY A 164 1.42 19.27 14.73
CA GLY A 164 1.98 18.05 14.18
C GLY A 164 2.89 17.26 15.11
N ASP A 165 3.45 17.89 16.13
CA ASP A 165 4.51 17.29 16.97
C ASP A 165 4.09 15.95 17.58
N ASN A 166 2.89 15.86 18.17
CA ASN A 166 2.40 14.63 18.76
C ASN A 166 2.26 13.48 17.77
N LEU A 167 1.90 13.78 16.50
CA LEU A 167 1.79 12.79 15.45
C LEU A 167 3.17 12.37 14.92
N LEU A 168 4.06 13.33 14.80
CA LEU A 168 5.44 13.10 14.32
C LEU A 168 6.26 12.31 15.34
N ASP A 169 6.05 12.53 16.64
CA ASP A 169 6.74 11.78 17.70
C ASP A 169 6.36 10.29 17.71
N ASP A 170 5.12 9.97 17.36
CA ASP A 170 4.69 8.57 17.21
C ASP A 170 5.19 7.91 15.91
N VAL A 171 5.53 8.69 14.87
CA VAL A 171 6.08 8.17 13.59
C VAL A 171 7.61 8.03 13.64
N ARG A 172 8.30 8.79 14.47
CA ARG A 172 9.77 8.74 14.68
C ARG A 172 10.18 7.56 15.52
#